data_5afd1d81834177317a4d1ca29114b869
#
_entry.id   5afd1d81834177317a4d1ca29114b869
#
_cell.length_a   1.000
_cell.length_b   1.000
_cell.length_c   1.000
_cell.angle_alpha   90.00
_cell.angle_beta   90.00
_cell.angle_gamma   90.00
#
_symmetry.space_group_name_H-M   'P 1'
#
loop_
_entity.id
_entity.type
_entity.pdbx_description
1 polymer ?
#
loop_
_entity_poly.entity_id
_entity_poly.type
_entity_poly.pdbx_seq_one_letter_code
_entity_poly.pdbx_strand_id
1 'polypeptide(L)'
;MPTSFSPEERGPALPVSLCRVVAGLQCGVMGGALILVWFVIQSLLSREFWWTRFNVAGGLFYGNTVYHSGLSRATLSGAALLLLYYCLAGMLFGALAASVPRIPILLRAALYVSLLHAFASYCLWPAMGVFAASWFAWKTVLPADLLLLLALARFPAYDRRLAVAPDAGIHPVAPAGEPFEPLPGKPANPLPSPPPPQDGFNS
;
A
#
# COMPACT_ATOMS: atom_id res chain seq x y z
N MET A 1 -10.36 31.85 -37.17
CA MET A 1 -10.16 30.45 -37.57
C MET A 1 -10.05 29.66 -36.28
N PRO A 2 -10.98 28.75 -35.96
CA PRO A 2 -10.86 27.95 -34.77
C PRO A 2 -9.78 26.87 -34.98
N THR A 3 -8.72 26.92 -34.20
CA THR A 3 -7.71 25.85 -34.13
C THR A 3 -8.37 24.65 -33.53
N SER A 4 -8.61 23.63 -34.36
CA SER A 4 -9.04 22.31 -33.91
C SER A 4 -7.95 21.73 -32.99
N PHE A 5 -8.20 21.75 -31.68
CA PHE A 5 -7.38 21.04 -30.72
C PHE A 5 -7.42 19.52 -31.05
N SER A 6 -6.30 19.01 -31.50
CA SER A 6 -6.14 17.60 -31.78
C SER A 6 -6.23 16.82 -30.47
N PRO A 7 -7.06 15.76 -30.36
CA PRO A 7 -7.19 14.97 -29.12
C PRO A 7 -5.99 14.05 -28.84
N GLU A 8 -4.86 14.27 -29.48
CA GLU A 8 -3.73 13.33 -29.56
C GLU A 8 -2.65 13.48 -28.47
N GLU A 9 -2.81 14.42 -27.51
CA GLU A 9 -1.83 14.58 -26.41
C GLU A 9 -2.24 13.89 -25.09
N ARG A 10 -3.06 12.86 -25.16
CA ARG A 10 -3.21 12.00 -23.96
C ARG A 10 -1.94 11.15 -23.83
N GLY A 11 -1.09 11.52 -22.87
CA GLY A 11 0.05 10.69 -22.51
C GLY A 11 -0.39 9.22 -22.33
N PRO A 12 0.47 8.25 -22.61
CA PRO A 12 0.12 6.84 -22.58
C PRO A 12 -0.46 6.48 -21.22
N ALA A 13 -1.75 6.12 -21.18
CA ALA A 13 -2.38 5.60 -19.95
C ALA A 13 -1.60 4.36 -19.51
N LEU A 14 -1.23 4.31 -18.24
CA LEU A 14 -0.52 3.15 -17.69
C LEU A 14 -1.37 1.89 -17.94
N PRO A 15 -0.76 0.78 -18.40
CA PRO A 15 -1.49 -0.44 -18.61
C PRO A 15 -2.15 -0.90 -17.30
N VAL A 16 -3.39 -1.34 -17.38
CA VAL A 16 -4.21 -1.76 -16.21
C VAL A 16 -3.47 -2.79 -15.35
N SER A 17 -2.66 -3.65 -15.96
CA SER A 17 -1.81 -4.61 -15.24
C SER A 17 -0.79 -3.93 -14.33
N LEU A 18 -0.19 -2.84 -14.76
CA LEU A 18 0.79 -2.09 -13.96
C LEU A 18 0.12 -1.40 -12.78
N CYS A 19 -1.05 -0.78 -12.98
CA CYS A 19 -1.82 -0.17 -11.88
C CYS A 19 -2.13 -1.20 -10.78
N ARG A 20 -2.49 -2.43 -11.13
CA ARG A 20 -2.75 -3.51 -10.19
C ARG A 20 -1.50 -3.96 -9.43
N VAL A 21 -0.38 -4.08 -10.10
CA VAL A 21 0.90 -4.40 -9.46
C VAL A 21 1.28 -3.31 -8.46
N VAL A 22 1.11 -2.03 -8.82
CA VAL A 22 1.37 -0.89 -7.93
C VAL A 22 0.40 -0.88 -6.74
N ALA A 23 -0.89 -1.16 -6.96
CA ALA A 23 -1.87 -1.31 -5.87
C ALA A 23 -1.48 -2.45 -4.92
N GLY A 24 -1.03 -3.58 -5.47
CA GLY A 24 -0.50 -4.71 -4.70
C GLY A 24 0.75 -4.33 -3.91
N LEU A 25 1.68 -3.58 -4.51
CA LEU A 25 2.87 -3.06 -3.82
C LEU A 25 2.48 -2.18 -2.62
N GLN A 26 1.52 -1.26 -2.79
CA GLN A 26 1.04 -0.42 -1.68
C GLN A 26 0.47 -1.26 -0.53
N CYS A 27 -0.32 -2.29 -0.83
CA CYS A 27 -0.81 -3.24 0.17
C CYS A 27 0.36 -3.99 0.84
N GLY A 28 1.35 -4.42 0.06
CA GLY A 28 2.54 -5.12 0.56
C GLY A 28 3.40 -4.25 1.48
N VAL A 29 3.63 -2.99 1.12
CA VAL A 29 4.35 -2.02 1.97
C VAL A 29 3.61 -1.77 3.28
N MET A 30 2.29 -1.52 3.20
CA MET A 30 1.48 -1.29 4.40
C MET A 30 1.43 -2.54 5.29
N GLY A 31 1.15 -3.70 4.71
CA GLY A 31 1.14 -4.98 5.42
C GLY A 31 2.51 -5.28 6.03
N GLY A 32 3.58 -5.14 5.25
CA GLY A 32 4.95 -5.33 5.70
C GLY A 32 5.33 -4.43 6.86
N ALA A 33 4.99 -3.14 6.81
CA ALA A 33 5.25 -2.20 7.91
C ALA A 33 4.50 -2.61 9.20
N LEU A 34 3.23 -3.01 9.10
CA LEU A 34 2.46 -3.50 10.24
C LEU A 34 3.07 -4.78 10.83
N ILE A 35 3.57 -5.68 9.99
CA ILE A 35 4.22 -6.92 10.41
C ILE A 35 5.56 -6.64 11.10
N LEU A 36 6.35 -5.68 10.61
CA LEU A 36 7.58 -5.26 11.30
C LEU A 36 7.27 -4.73 12.69
N VAL A 37 6.24 -3.89 12.84
CA VAL A 37 5.76 -3.42 14.14
C VAL A 37 5.30 -4.60 15.01
N TRP A 38 4.57 -5.55 14.46
CA TRP A 38 4.17 -6.76 15.16
C TRP A 38 5.38 -7.56 15.70
N PHE A 39 6.43 -7.74 14.91
CA PHE A 39 7.63 -8.44 15.35
C PHE A 39 8.36 -7.70 16.47
N VAL A 40 8.35 -6.36 16.48
CA VAL A 40 8.84 -5.58 17.61
C VAL A 40 8.01 -5.86 18.86
N ILE A 41 6.68 -5.77 18.76
CA ILE A 41 5.77 -6.05 19.88
C ILE A 41 5.98 -7.46 20.40
N GLN A 42 6.05 -8.45 19.52
CA GLN A 42 6.27 -9.84 19.87
C GLN A 42 7.61 -10.07 20.60
N SER A 43 8.68 -9.40 20.15
CA SER A 43 9.97 -9.48 20.84
C SER A 43 9.88 -8.91 22.24
N LEU A 44 9.21 -7.77 22.44
CA LEU A 44 9.01 -7.17 23.75
C LEU A 44 8.15 -8.06 24.67
N LEU A 45 7.09 -8.67 24.14
CA LEU A 45 6.26 -9.62 24.90
C LEU A 45 7.03 -10.87 25.32
N SER A 46 7.97 -11.31 24.50
CA SER A 46 8.84 -12.46 24.81
C SER A 46 10.03 -12.08 25.72
N ARG A 47 10.09 -10.85 26.22
CA ARG A 47 11.21 -10.29 27.02
C ARG A 47 12.56 -10.37 26.30
N GLU A 48 12.52 -10.24 24.99
CA GLU A 48 13.68 -10.20 24.12
C GLU A 48 13.94 -8.78 23.66
N PHE A 49 15.13 -8.53 23.14
CA PHE A 49 15.40 -7.24 22.50
C PHE A 49 14.60 -7.10 21.20
N TRP A 50 14.07 -5.93 20.95
CA TRP A 50 13.20 -5.66 19.80
C TRP A 50 13.88 -5.94 18.44
N TRP A 51 15.20 -5.92 18.37
CA TRP A 51 15.98 -6.19 17.16
C TRP A 51 16.27 -7.68 16.91
N THR A 52 16.04 -8.55 17.89
CA THR A 52 16.45 -9.97 17.83
C THR A 52 15.88 -10.67 16.61
N ARG A 53 14.60 -10.49 16.32
CA ARG A 53 13.94 -11.15 15.17
C ARG A 53 14.48 -10.65 13.83
N PHE A 54 14.83 -9.35 13.75
CA PHE A 54 15.46 -8.79 12.58
C PHE A 54 16.88 -9.33 12.39
N ASN A 55 17.63 -9.50 13.48
CA ASN A 55 18.95 -10.14 13.41
C ASN A 55 18.85 -11.60 12.91
N VAL A 56 17.83 -12.35 13.34
CA VAL A 56 17.58 -13.72 12.83
C VAL A 56 17.33 -13.69 11.32
N ALA A 57 16.50 -12.78 10.81
CA ALA A 57 16.30 -12.62 9.38
C ALA A 57 17.58 -12.14 8.66
N GLY A 58 18.36 -11.26 9.30
CA GLY A 58 19.67 -10.78 8.81
C GLY A 58 20.73 -11.87 8.78
N GLY A 59 20.55 -12.93 9.55
CA GLY A 59 21.44 -14.11 9.57
C GLY A 59 21.60 -14.76 8.19
N LEU A 60 20.65 -14.58 7.29
CA LEU A 60 20.78 -15.03 5.90
C LEU A 60 22.03 -14.44 5.21
N PHE A 61 22.41 -13.19 5.54
CA PHE A 61 23.54 -12.48 4.92
C PHE A 61 24.84 -12.59 5.72
N TYR A 62 24.74 -12.69 7.07
CA TYR A 62 25.85 -12.56 7.98
C TYR A 62 26.15 -13.84 8.78
N GLY A 63 25.32 -14.88 8.60
CA GLY A 63 25.46 -16.15 9.32
C GLY A 63 24.95 -16.09 10.77
N ASN A 64 25.13 -17.19 11.50
CA ASN A 64 24.54 -17.40 12.81
C ASN A 64 25.13 -16.52 13.93
N THR A 65 26.30 -15.92 13.72
CA THR A 65 26.99 -15.08 14.72
C THR A 65 26.21 -13.81 15.09
N VAL A 66 25.31 -13.37 14.21
CA VAL A 66 24.54 -12.13 14.43
C VAL A 66 23.30 -12.30 15.32
N TYR A 67 22.91 -13.54 15.64
CA TYR A 67 21.71 -13.77 16.46
C TYR A 67 21.81 -13.18 17.86
N HIS A 68 23.00 -13.17 18.42
CA HIS A 68 23.31 -12.62 19.75
C HIS A 68 23.94 -11.22 19.67
N SER A 69 24.08 -10.65 18.48
CA SER A 69 24.61 -9.30 18.34
C SER A 69 23.56 -8.26 18.77
N GLY A 70 24.02 -7.10 19.23
CA GLY A 70 23.16 -5.95 19.47
C GLY A 70 22.59 -5.38 18.19
N LEU A 71 22.05 -4.18 18.26
CA LEU A 71 21.61 -3.42 17.10
C LEU A 71 22.79 -3.22 16.13
N SER A 72 22.68 -3.74 14.93
CA SER A 72 23.76 -3.82 13.97
C SER A 72 23.27 -3.70 12.51
N ARG A 73 24.19 -3.76 11.57
CA ARG A 73 23.85 -3.81 10.14
C ARG A 73 22.96 -5.00 9.81
N ALA A 74 23.09 -6.11 10.53
CA ALA A 74 22.25 -7.30 10.36
C ALA A 74 20.78 -7.00 10.68
N THR A 75 20.51 -6.17 11.70
CA THR A 75 19.15 -5.74 12.06
C THR A 75 18.48 -4.99 10.89
N LEU A 76 19.19 -4.03 10.29
CA LEU A 76 18.68 -3.26 9.16
C LEU A 76 18.46 -4.14 7.92
N SER A 77 19.44 -5.01 7.62
CA SER A 77 19.34 -5.93 6.48
C SER A 77 18.19 -6.92 6.66
N GLY A 78 17.97 -7.41 7.88
CA GLY A 78 16.87 -8.31 8.18
C GLY A 78 15.51 -7.62 8.09
N ALA A 79 15.39 -6.41 8.60
CA ALA A 79 14.17 -5.61 8.47
C ALA A 79 13.87 -5.29 6.98
N ALA A 80 14.89 -4.90 6.22
CA ALA A 80 14.78 -4.63 4.79
C ALA A 80 14.38 -5.89 4.00
N LEU A 81 14.98 -7.04 4.32
CA LEU A 81 14.64 -8.33 3.71
C LEU A 81 13.16 -8.70 3.95
N LEU A 82 12.69 -8.58 5.19
CA LEU A 82 11.30 -8.85 5.53
C LEU A 82 10.36 -7.90 4.81
N LEU A 83 10.66 -6.59 4.80
CA LEU A 83 9.86 -5.61 4.09
C LEU A 83 9.81 -5.92 2.59
N LEU A 84 10.96 -6.21 1.97
CA LEU A 84 11.06 -6.60 0.56
C LEU A 84 10.21 -7.85 0.26
N TYR A 85 10.28 -8.86 1.13
CA TYR A 85 9.48 -10.08 1.00
C TYR A 85 7.98 -9.77 0.93
N TYR A 86 7.46 -8.92 1.84
CA TYR A 86 6.05 -8.55 1.85
C TYR A 86 5.68 -7.60 0.69
N CYS A 87 6.59 -6.74 0.25
CA CYS A 87 6.41 -5.93 -0.95
C CYS A 87 6.24 -6.80 -2.19
N LEU A 88 7.13 -7.77 -2.39
CA LEU A 88 7.07 -8.72 -3.50
C LEU A 88 5.80 -9.57 -3.43
N ALA A 89 5.44 -10.04 -2.23
CA ALA A 89 4.20 -10.77 -2.00
C ALA A 89 2.97 -9.92 -2.38
N GLY A 90 2.94 -8.64 -2.01
CA GLY A 90 1.87 -7.73 -2.40
C GLY A 90 1.80 -7.50 -3.91
N MET A 91 2.94 -7.28 -4.57
CA MET A 91 3.01 -7.14 -6.04
C MET A 91 2.49 -8.39 -6.75
N LEU A 92 2.92 -9.57 -6.30
CA LEU A 92 2.47 -10.85 -6.85
C LEU A 92 0.97 -11.04 -6.66
N PHE A 93 0.44 -10.70 -5.49
CA PHE A 93 -1.01 -10.71 -5.26
C PHE A 93 -1.74 -9.79 -6.23
N GLY A 94 -1.26 -8.57 -6.44
CA GLY A 94 -1.83 -7.61 -7.39
C GLY A 94 -1.85 -8.14 -8.82
N ALA A 95 -0.77 -8.80 -9.25
CA ALA A 95 -0.69 -9.44 -10.55
C ALA A 95 -1.68 -10.61 -10.69
N LEU A 96 -1.78 -11.47 -9.66
CA LEU A 96 -2.67 -12.64 -9.65
C LEU A 96 -4.14 -12.26 -9.48
N ALA A 97 -4.45 -11.16 -8.79
CA ALA A 97 -5.82 -10.71 -8.53
C ALA A 97 -6.61 -10.46 -9.84
N ALA A 98 -5.89 -10.18 -10.92
CA ALA A 98 -6.48 -10.02 -12.26
C ALA A 98 -7.02 -11.32 -12.86
N SER A 99 -6.40 -12.45 -12.52
CA SER A 99 -6.63 -13.73 -13.21
C SER A 99 -7.90 -14.46 -12.75
N VAL A 100 -8.45 -14.11 -11.57
CA VAL A 100 -9.60 -14.86 -10.99
C VAL A 100 -10.72 -13.90 -10.54
N PRO A 101 -11.50 -13.31 -11.44
CA PRO A 101 -12.46 -12.26 -11.11
C PRO A 101 -13.69 -12.74 -10.31
N ARG A 102 -14.02 -14.04 -10.32
CA ARG A 102 -15.24 -14.57 -9.72
C ARG A 102 -15.18 -14.86 -8.23
N ILE A 103 -13.99 -14.91 -7.62
CA ILE A 103 -13.82 -15.21 -6.20
C ILE A 103 -13.82 -13.90 -5.39
N PRO A 104 -14.53 -13.83 -4.25
CA PRO A 104 -14.48 -12.67 -3.35
C PRO A 104 -13.03 -12.34 -2.95
N ILE A 105 -12.70 -11.05 -2.93
CA ILE A 105 -11.33 -10.60 -2.65
C ILE A 105 -10.77 -11.14 -1.33
N LEU A 106 -11.60 -11.22 -0.30
CA LEU A 106 -11.20 -11.73 1.01
C LEU A 106 -10.79 -13.20 0.93
N LEU A 107 -11.55 -14.02 0.20
CA LEU A 107 -11.22 -15.44 0.02
C LEU A 107 -9.93 -15.61 -0.81
N ARG A 108 -9.75 -14.79 -1.86
CA ARG A 108 -8.49 -14.78 -2.63
C ARG A 108 -7.30 -14.41 -1.75
N ALA A 109 -7.44 -13.36 -0.95
CA ALA A 109 -6.41 -12.93 -0.03
C ALA A 109 -6.11 -14.00 1.02
N ALA A 110 -7.13 -14.66 1.58
CA ALA A 110 -6.97 -15.75 2.54
C ALA A 110 -6.22 -16.94 1.94
N LEU A 111 -6.63 -17.41 0.74
CA LEU A 111 -5.95 -18.50 0.03
C LEU A 111 -4.51 -18.12 -0.29
N TYR A 112 -4.28 -16.89 -0.75
CA TYR A 112 -2.95 -16.41 -1.09
C TYR A 112 -2.04 -16.35 0.16
N VAL A 113 -2.52 -15.78 1.26
CA VAL A 113 -1.77 -15.70 2.53
C VAL A 113 -1.48 -17.10 3.08
N SER A 114 -2.44 -18.03 3.00
CA SER A 114 -2.21 -19.42 3.41
C SER A 114 -1.12 -20.10 2.57
N LEU A 115 -1.12 -19.88 1.26
CA LEU A 115 -0.07 -20.38 0.38
C LEU A 115 1.29 -19.76 0.68
N LEU A 116 1.31 -18.44 0.92
CA LEU A 116 2.51 -17.70 1.30
C LEU A 116 3.06 -18.18 2.64
N HIS A 117 2.19 -18.43 3.62
CA HIS A 117 2.55 -19.04 4.92
C HIS A 117 3.18 -20.41 4.73
N ALA A 118 2.57 -21.28 3.93
CA ALA A 118 3.13 -22.59 3.63
C ALA A 118 4.51 -22.47 2.97
N PHE A 119 4.65 -21.60 1.95
CA PHE A 119 5.93 -21.34 1.30
C PHE A 119 6.98 -20.85 2.30
N ALA A 120 6.65 -19.87 3.14
CA ALA A 120 7.56 -19.36 4.14
C ALA A 120 7.98 -20.45 5.13
N SER A 121 7.02 -21.23 5.63
CA SER A 121 7.27 -22.28 6.65
C SER A 121 8.10 -23.45 6.12
N TYR A 122 7.87 -23.87 4.88
CA TYR A 122 8.55 -25.06 4.32
C TYR A 122 9.79 -24.72 3.48
N CYS A 123 9.90 -23.51 2.95
CA CYS A 123 11.01 -23.14 2.08
C CYS A 123 11.87 -22.03 2.68
N LEU A 124 11.25 -20.90 3.08
CA LEU A 124 12.00 -19.69 3.44
C LEU A 124 12.69 -19.82 4.80
N TRP A 125 11.94 -20.16 5.86
CA TRP A 125 12.51 -20.27 7.21
C TRP A 125 13.55 -21.36 7.35
N PRO A 126 13.36 -22.58 6.80
CA PRO A 126 14.40 -23.61 6.80
C PRO A 126 15.65 -23.18 6.02
N ALA A 127 15.51 -22.46 4.90
CA ALA A 127 16.65 -21.94 4.14
C ALA A 127 17.49 -20.91 4.90
N MET A 128 16.86 -20.17 5.85
CA MET A 128 17.56 -19.23 6.74
C MET A 128 18.28 -19.93 7.91
N GLY A 129 18.05 -21.22 8.10
CA GLY A 129 18.67 -22.04 9.14
C GLY A 129 17.68 -22.50 10.22
N VAL A 130 18.09 -23.53 10.97
CA VAL A 130 17.26 -24.20 11.98
C VAL A 130 16.76 -23.23 13.06
N PHE A 131 17.59 -22.27 13.46
CA PHE A 131 17.22 -21.24 14.42
C PHE A 131 16.09 -20.35 13.91
N ALA A 132 16.14 -19.92 12.64
CA ALA A 132 15.10 -19.06 12.06
C ALA A 132 13.72 -19.75 12.14
N ALA A 133 13.63 -21.04 11.85
CA ALA A 133 12.39 -21.79 11.92
C ALA A 133 11.75 -21.79 13.32
N SER A 134 12.56 -21.80 14.39
CA SER A 134 12.06 -21.77 15.77
C SER A 134 11.54 -20.37 16.17
N TRP A 135 12.18 -19.31 15.68
CA TRP A 135 11.80 -17.92 15.97
C TRP A 135 10.54 -17.47 15.21
N PHE A 136 10.35 -18.00 13.99
CA PHE A 136 9.17 -17.78 13.16
C PHE A 136 8.16 -18.93 13.28
N ALA A 137 7.98 -19.45 14.53
CA ALA A 137 6.97 -20.45 14.81
C ALA A 137 5.56 -19.94 14.47
N TRP A 138 4.64 -20.87 14.18
CA TRP A 138 3.27 -20.56 13.76
C TRP A 138 2.55 -19.57 14.68
N LYS A 139 2.75 -19.62 16.00
CA LYS A 139 2.17 -18.68 16.98
C LYS A 139 2.59 -17.23 16.76
N THR A 140 3.80 -17.04 16.23
CA THR A 140 4.34 -15.70 15.95
C THR A 140 3.91 -15.18 14.58
N VAL A 141 3.87 -16.08 13.59
CA VAL A 141 3.63 -15.71 12.18
C VAL A 141 2.13 -15.59 11.89
N LEU A 142 1.26 -16.34 12.54
CA LEU A 142 -0.18 -16.31 12.29
C LEU A 142 -0.81 -14.93 12.48
N PRO A 143 -0.51 -14.15 13.54
CA PRO A 143 -0.97 -12.77 13.62
C PRO A 143 -0.40 -11.86 12.52
N ALA A 144 0.86 -12.09 12.10
CA ALA A 144 1.46 -11.38 10.98
C ALA A 144 0.70 -11.67 9.68
N ASP A 145 0.31 -12.91 9.44
CA ASP A 145 -0.49 -13.32 8.29
C ASP A 145 -1.89 -12.66 8.30
N LEU A 146 -2.52 -12.53 9.47
CA LEU A 146 -3.77 -11.79 9.61
C LEU A 146 -3.60 -10.30 9.27
N LEU A 147 -2.51 -9.68 9.69
CA LEU A 147 -2.21 -8.29 9.32
C LEU A 147 -2.01 -8.14 7.81
N LEU A 148 -1.31 -9.09 7.19
CA LEU A 148 -1.15 -9.12 5.74
C LEU A 148 -2.50 -9.31 5.04
N LEU A 149 -3.32 -10.24 5.52
CA LEU A 149 -4.67 -10.47 5.00
C LEU A 149 -5.53 -9.20 5.03
N LEU A 150 -5.52 -8.48 6.15
CA LEU A 150 -6.24 -7.21 6.30
C LEU A 150 -5.71 -6.12 5.35
N ALA A 151 -4.38 -6.05 5.15
CA ALA A 151 -3.78 -5.13 4.19
C ALA A 151 -4.21 -5.48 2.76
N LEU A 152 -4.17 -6.76 2.37
CA LEU A 152 -4.58 -7.22 1.05
C LEU A 152 -6.09 -7.08 0.81
N ALA A 153 -6.93 -7.17 1.85
CA ALA A 153 -8.37 -6.90 1.74
C ALA A 153 -8.67 -5.45 1.32
N ARG A 154 -7.73 -4.52 1.56
CA ARG A 154 -7.81 -3.12 1.10
C ARG A 154 -7.44 -2.93 -0.38
N PHE A 155 -6.93 -3.96 -1.06
CA PHE A 155 -6.51 -3.90 -2.46
C PHE A 155 -7.54 -3.24 -3.39
N PRO A 156 -8.85 -3.53 -3.35
CA PRO A 156 -9.82 -2.90 -4.25
C PRO A 156 -9.93 -1.38 -4.09
N ALA A 157 -9.64 -0.88 -2.89
CA ALA A 157 -9.65 0.57 -2.63
C ALA A 157 -8.46 1.27 -3.31
N TYR A 158 -7.29 0.64 -3.31
CA TYR A 158 -6.11 1.16 -4.01
C TYR A 158 -6.23 1.02 -5.53
N ASP A 159 -6.71 -0.12 -6.02
CA ASP A 159 -6.92 -0.36 -7.45
C ASP A 159 -7.87 0.67 -8.06
N ARG A 160 -8.99 0.97 -7.38
CA ARG A 160 -9.93 2.03 -7.82
C ARG A 160 -9.30 3.42 -7.85
N ARG A 161 -8.50 3.77 -6.84
CA ARG A 161 -7.84 5.10 -6.80
C ARG A 161 -6.87 5.30 -7.95
N LEU A 162 -6.11 4.26 -8.30
CA LEU A 162 -5.16 4.32 -9.42
C LEU A 162 -5.88 4.32 -10.77
N ALA A 163 -7.04 3.67 -10.89
CA ALA A 163 -7.84 3.67 -12.11
C ALA A 163 -8.50 5.04 -12.38
N VAL A 164 -8.84 5.80 -11.33
CA VAL A 164 -9.49 7.13 -11.45
C VAL A 164 -8.48 8.27 -11.64
N ALA A 165 -7.22 8.08 -11.23
CA ALA A 165 -6.19 9.12 -11.30
C ALA A 165 -5.90 9.70 -12.70
N PRO A 166 -6.05 8.97 -13.84
CA PRO A 166 -5.85 9.55 -15.16
C PRO A 166 -6.85 10.65 -15.55
N ASP A 167 -8.06 10.62 -14.97
CA ASP A 167 -9.13 11.59 -15.30
C ASP A 167 -9.15 12.82 -14.36
N ALA A 168 -8.35 12.83 -13.31
CA ALA A 168 -8.06 14.04 -12.55
C ALA A 168 -7.16 14.96 -13.40
N GLY A 169 -7.65 15.26 -14.60
CA GLY A 169 -7.00 16.09 -15.58
C GLY A 169 -6.52 17.35 -14.91
N ILE A 170 -5.29 17.66 -15.16
CA ILE A 170 -4.83 19.04 -15.23
C ILE A 170 -5.88 19.76 -16.06
N HIS A 171 -6.90 20.34 -15.39
CA HIS A 171 -7.68 21.37 -16.06
C HIS A 171 -6.62 22.36 -16.55
N PRO A 172 -6.47 22.57 -17.86
CA PRO A 172 -5.56 23.59 -18.33
C PRO A 172 -5.97 24.84 -17.57
N VAL A 173 -5.04 25.34 -16.74
CA VAL A 173 -5.22 26.64 -16.11
C VAL A 173 -5.52 27.55 -17.27
N ALA A 174 -6.77 28.03 -17.35
CA ALA A 174 -7.19 28.96 -18.40
C ALA A 174 -6.12 30.06 -18.41
N PRO A 175 -5.51 30.36 -19.56
CA PRO A 175 -4.48 31.37 -19.63
C PRO A 175 -5.05 32.65 -18.98
N ALA A 176 -4.35 33.10 -17.94
CA ALA A 176 -4.74 34.29 -17.19
C ALA A 176 -4.80 35.46 -18.17
N GLY A 177 -5.99 35.80 -18.64
CA GLY A 177 -6.16 36.92 -19.56
C GLY A 177 -7.32 36.82 -20.59
N GLU A 178 -7.96 35.66 -20.73
CA GLU A 178 -9.14 35.64 -21.57
C GLU A 178 -10.35 36.21 -20.80
N PRO A 179 -11.02 37.27 -21.33
CA PRO A 179 -12.23 37.78 -20.73
C PRO A 179 -13.27 36.64 -20.74
N PHE A 180 -13.84 36.33 -19.55
CA PHE A 180 -14.87 35.35 -19.36
C PHE A 180 -16.06 35.64 -20.25
N GLU A 181 -16.12 34.97 -21.40
CA GLU A 181 -17.26 35.05 -22.30
C GLU A 181 -18.40 34.23 -21.69
N PRO A 182 -19.51 34.83 -21.25
CA PRO A 182 -20.60 34.09 -20.64
C PRO A 182 -21.20 33.15 -21.68
N LEU A 183 -21.27 31.84 -21.29
CA LEU A 183 -21.87 30.81 -22.13
C LEU A 183 -23.27 31.21 -22.59
N PRO A 184 -23.53 31.25 -23.89
CA PRO A 184 -24.84 31.62 -24.41
C PRO A 184 -25.90 30.64 -23.93
N GLY A 185 -26.88 31.11 -23.16
CA GLY A 185 -28.09 30.38 -22.81
C GLY A 185 -28.26 29.99 -21.33
N LYS A 186 -27.33 30.32 -20.42
CA LYS A 186 -27.58 30.12 -19.01
C LYS A 186 -28.15 31.41 -18.40
N PRO A 187 -29.43 31.46 -17.94
CA PRO A 187 -29.98 32.66 -17.32
C PRO A 187 -29.12 32.99 -16.08
N ALA A 188 -28.73 34.26 -15.97
CA ALA A 188 -27.99 34.78 -14.85
C ALA A 188 -28.76 34.45 -13.56
N ASN A 189 -28.12 33.73 -12.67
CA ASN A 189 -28.68 33.47 -11.35
C ASN A 189 -28.87 34.84 -10.67
N PRO A 190 -30.08 35.20 -10.20
CA PRO A 190 -30.25 36.48 -9.55
C PRO A 190 -29.34 36.57 -8.33
N LEU A 191 -28.63 37.69 -8.24
CA LEU A 191 -27.75 37.98 -7.09
C LEU A 191 -28.55 37.80 -5.79
N PRO A 192 -28.00 37.15 -4.77
CA PRO A 192 -28.66 37.07 -3.47
C PRO A 192 -28.91 38.48 -2.94
N SER A 193 -30.15 38.73 -2.50
CA SER A 193 -30.60 40.01 -1.94
C SER A 193 -29.67 40.41 -0.77
N PRO A 194 -29.28 41.68 -0.66
CA PRO A 194 -28.48 42.12 0.47
C PRO A 194 -29.20 41.82 1.80
N PRO A 195 -28.49 41.46 2.85
CA PRO A 195 -29.10 41.21 4.16
C PRO A 195 -29.77 42.48 4.68
N PRO A 196 -30.91 42.36 5.40
CA PRO A 196 -31.60 43.49 5.97
C PRO A 196 -30.70 44.24 6.96
N PRO A 197 -30.85 45.60 7.06
CA PRO A 197 -30.08 46.39 7.99
C PRO A 197 -30.32 45.87 9.43
N GLN A 198 -29.26 45.57 10.14
CA GLN A 198 -29.31 45.24 11.55
C GLN A 198 -29.57 46.52 12.33
N ASP A 199 -30.82 46.73 12.70
CA ASP A 199 -31.20 47.83 13.59
C ASP A 199 -30.53 47.59 14.97
N GLY A 200 -29.87 48.64 15.38
CA GLY A 200 -28.98 48.64 16.54
C GLY A 200 -29.65 48.21 17.85
N PHE A 201 -28.96 47.36 18.53
CA PHE A 201 -29.11 47.24 19.98
C PHE A 201 -28.27 48.33 20.67
N ASN A 202 -28.90 49.46 20.93
CA ASN A 202 -28.49 50.41 21.97
C ASN A 202 -29.43 50.24 23.13
N SER A 203 -28.94 49.70 24.23
CA SER A 203 -29.31 50.00 25.61
C SER A 203 -28.42 49.19 26.54
#